data_d61eb7d961ab29237ddf46185617a843
#
_entry.id   d61eb7d961ab29237ddf46185617a843
#
_cell.length_a   1.000
_cell.length_b   1.000
_cell.length_c   1.000
_cell.angle_alpha   90.00
_cell.angle_beta   90.00
_cell.angle_gamma   90.00
#
_symmetry.space_group_name_H-M   'P 1'
#
loop_
_entity.id
_entity.type
_entity.pdbx_description
1 polymer ?
#
loop_
_entity_poly.entity_id
_entity_poly.type
_entity_poly.pdbx_seq_one_letter_code
_entity_poly.pdbx_strand_id
1 'polypeptide(L)'
;MFRMLASLVMAVLWTVSASAQQPAASSRIDDIIKRGTLRVGMTGDYLPFTYFDKATAKFRGFDVDMAEALGKALGVKVEFVQTTWPQMMKDFEADNFEVAMGGVSITLDRQKKGMFSTPIMREGKTPIARCADKGKFETIAEIDKAGTRVIVNPGGTNERFAKANIKNAEIKTWNDNVTIFDEIAKGNADLMMTDAAETRYQQKQHAGVLCAVHPEKPFDFAEKAYWLQRDVALKAFVDQWLHIATEDGSYRKIYAAWFD
;
A
#
# COMPACT_ATOMS: atom_id res chain seq x y z
N MET A 1 -30.54 -2.12 -92.04
CA MET A 1 -29.50 -2.58 -91.10
C MET A 1 -29.37 -1.60 -89.99
N PHE A 2 -30.10 -1.74 -88.89
CA PHE A 2 -29.99 -0.90 -87.68
C PHE A 2 -29.38 -1.76 -86.54
N ARG A 3 -28.20 -1.35 -86.04
CA ARG A 3 -27.55 -1.98 -84.85
C ARG A 3 -28.00 -1.17 -83.63
N MET A 4 -28.78 -1.80 -82.77
CA MET A 4 -29.06 -1.33 -81.41
C MET A 4 -27.86 -1.65 -80.50
N LEU A 5 -27.23 -0.60 -79.93
CA LEU A 5 -26.28 -0.72 -78.83
C LEU A 5 -27.08 -0.66 -77.53
N ALA A 6 -27.09 -1.73 -76.79
CA ALA A 6 -27.62 -1.77 -75.42
C ALA A 6 -26.51 -1.38 -74.45
N SER A 7 -26.64 -0.24 -73.78
CA SER A 7 -25.74 0.23 -72.69
C SER A 7 -26.19 -0.37 -71.38
N LEU A 8 -25.34 -1.25 -70.81
CA LEU A 8 -25.52 -1.84 -69.49
C LEU A 8 -24.97 -0.88 -68.41
N VAL A 9 -25.88 -0.25 -67.64
CA VAL A 9 -25.49 0.56 -66.49
C VAL A 9 -25.32 -0.34 -65.27
N MET A 10 -24.09 -0.52 -64.84
CA MET A 10 -23.75 -1.33 -63.65
C MET A 10 -23.85 -0.39 -62.41
N ALA A 11 -24.91 -0.51 -61.63
CA ALA A 11 -25.07 0.20 -60.37
C ALA A 11 -24.24 -0.51 -59.27
N VAL A 12 -23.15 0.12 -58.85
CA VAL A 12 -22.33 -0.33 -57.72
C VAL A 12 -23.01 0.13 -56.43
N LEU A 13 -23.64 -0.81 -55.73
CA LEU A 13 -24.20 -0.59 -54.38
C LEU A 13 -23.04 -0.58 -53.38
N TRP A 14 -22.69 0.61 -52.88
CA TRP A 14 -21.78 0.75 -51.71
C TRP A 14 -22.57 0.39 -50.44
N THR A 15 -22.33 -0.81 -49.88
CA THR A 15 -22.80 -1.18 -48.55
C THR A 15 -21.90 -0.48 -47.52
N VAL A 16 -22.35 0.58 -46.91
CA VAL A 16 -21.74 1.18 -45.73
C VAL A 16 -22.00 0.26 -44.57
N SER A 17 -21.03 -0.57 -44.23
CA SER A 17 -21.03 -1.35 -42.98
C SER A 17 -20.91 -0.36 -41.81
N ALA A 18 -22.03 -0.06 -41.18
CA ALA A 18 -22.02 0.64 -39.89
C ALA A 18 -21.36 -0.31 -38.88
N SER A 19 -20.08 -0.09 -38.58
CA SER A 19 -19.40 -0.72 -37.42
C SER A 19 -20.15 -0.24 -36.19
N ALA A 20 -20.99 -1.11 -35.62
CA ALA A 20 -21.56 -0.87 -34.31
C ALA A 20 -20.39 -0.77 -33.33
N GLN A 21 -20.13 0.44 -32.85
CA GLN A 21 -19.13 0.71 -31.85
C GLN A 21 -19.57 -0.02 -30.58
N GLN A 22 -18.87 -1.11 -30.22
CA GLN A 22 -19.12 -1.80 -28.96
C GLN A 22 -19.03 -0.75 -27.84
N PRO A 23 -20.00 -0.72 -26.92
CA PRO A 23 -19.88 0.14 -25.75
C PRO A 23 -18.52 -0.11 -25.09
N ALA A 24 -17.75 0.93 -24.84
CA ALA A 24 -16.53 0.78 -24.07
C ALA A 24 -16.85 0.05 -22.76
N ALA A 25 -16.12 -1.00 -22.44
CA ALA A 25 -16.28 -1.69 -21.15
C ALA A 25 -16.19 -0.63 -20.02
N SER A 26 -17.15 -0.64 -19.09
CA SER A 26 -17.11 0.30 -17.96
C SER A 26 -15.80 0.14 -17.21
N SER A 27 -15.17 1.24 -16.86
CA SER A 27 -13.98 1.21 -16.01
C SER A 27 -14.38 1.04 -14.54
N ARG A 28 -13.46 0.58 -13.69
CA ARG A 28 -13.73 0.47 -12.25
C ARG A 28 -14.08 1.81 -11.61
N ILE A 29 -13.50 2.91 -12.10
CA ILE A 29 -13.86 4.24 -11.61
C ILE A 29 -15.32 4.58 -11.90
N ASP A 30 -15.87 4.20 -13.06
CA ASP A 30 -17.28 4.39 -13.39
C ASP A 30 -18.18 3.57 -12.46
N ASP A 31 -17.79 2.32 -12.18
CA ASP A 31 -18.52 1.43 -11.26
C ASP A 31 -18.51 1.95 -9.82
N ILE A 32 -17.37 2.48 -9.35
CA ILE A 32 -17.21 3.12 -8.03
C ILE A 32 -18.13 4.33 -7.92
N ILE A 33 -18.09 5.23 -8.91
CA ILE A 33 -18.94 6.45 -8.93
C ILE A 33 -20.41 6.09 -8.98
N LYS A 34 -20.79 5.15 -9.85
CA LYS A 34 -22.18 4.68 -9.97
C LYS A 34 -22.70 4.03 -8.68
N ARG A 35 -21.89 3.24 -8.00
CA ARG A 35 -22.21 2.61 -6.71
C ARG A 35 -22.22 3.61 -5.57
N GLY A 36 -21.50 4.72 -5.69
CA GLY A 36 -21.34 5.75 -4.64
C GLY A 36 -20.45 5.33 -3.49
N THR A 37 -19.59 4.32 -3.69
CA THR A 37 -18.75 3.76 -2.61
C THR A 37 -17.41 3.28 -3.16
N LEU A 38 -16.32 3.68 -2.50
CA LEU A 38 -14.96 3.17 -2.69
C LEU A 38 -14.63 2.19 -1.56
N ARG A 39 -14.35 0.93 -1.88
CA ARG A 39 -13.91 -0.06 -0.89
C ARG A 39 -12.38 0.01 -0.76
N VAL A 40 -11.90 0.23 0.46
CA VAL A 40 -10.47 0.40 0.78
C VAL A 40 -10.02 -0.68 1.74
N GLY A 41 -9.12 -1.56 1.31
CA GLY A 41 -8.51 -2.62 2.12
C GLY A 41 -7.42 -2.07 3.04
N MET A 42 -7.51 -2.36 4.34
CA MET A 42 -6.56 -1.93 5.36
C MET A 42 -6.31 -3.01 6.40
N THR A 43 -5.06 -3.12 6.90
CA THR A 43 -4.74 -4.10 7.96
C THR A 43 -5.14 -3.60 9.34
N GLY A 44 -5.01 -2.31 9.60
CA GLY A 44 -5.37 -1.70 10.89
C GLY A 44 -4.41 -2.02 12.04
N ASP A 45 -3.17 -2.41 11.72
CA ASP A 45 -2.14 -2.78 12.70
C ASP A 45 -0.79 -2.13 12.44
N TYR A 46 -0.74 -1.03 11.66
CA TYR A 46 0.50 -0.45 11.16
C TYR A 46 0.50 1.09 11.30
N LEU A 47 0.65 1.59 12.54
CA LEU A 47 0.82 3.02 12.79
C LEU A 47 2.19 3.52 12.28
N PRO A 48 2.24 4.77 11.75
CA PRO A 48 1.17 5.77 11.71
C PRO A 48 0.21 5.65 10.51
N PHE A 49 0.35 4.64 9.66
CA PHE A 49 -0.45 4.50 8.43
C PHE A 49 -1.90 4.10 8.72
N THR A 50 -2.10 2.99 9.45
CA THR A 50 -3.44 2.51 9.83
C THR A 50 -3.46 1.87 11.21
N TYR A 51 -4.54 2.10 11.94
CA TYR A 51 -4.86 1.43 13.18
C TYR A 51 -6.37 1.19 13.27
N PHE A 52 -6.76 -0.02 13.64
CA PHE A 52 -8.15 -0.35 13.91
C PHE A 52 -8.39 -0.36 15.42
N ASP A 53 -9.16 0.60 15.88
CA ASP A 53 -9.56 0.68 17.29
C ASP A 53 -10.73 -0.27 17.54
N LYS A 54 -10.46 -1.36 18.23
CA LYS A 54 -11.46 -2.40 18.55
C LYS A 54 -12.59 -1.91 19.46
N ALA A 55 -12.32 -0.87 20.29
CA ALA A 55 -13.31 -0.34 21.22
C ALA A 55 -14.36 0.51 20.50
N THR A 56 -13.96 1.24 19.47
CA THR A 56 -14.83 2.12 18.68
C THR A 56 -15.23 1.53 17.34
N ALA A 57 -14.63 0.40 16.95
CA ALA A 57 -14.74 -0.22 15.62
C ALA A 57 -14.41 0.75 14.48
N LYS A 58 -13.42 1.65 14.68
CA LYS A 58 -13.02 2.65 13.70
C LYS A 58 -11.55 2.53 13.31
N PHE A 59 -11.29 2.78 12.03
CA PHE A 59 -9.92 2.99 11.55
C PHE A 59 -9.47 4.43 11.85
N ARG A 60 -8.16 4.61 12.07
CA ARG A 60 -7.47 5.89 12.12
C ARG A 60 -6.04 5.74 11.60
N GLY A 61 -5.44 6.82 11.12
CA GLY A 61 -4.08 6.82 10.59
C GLY A 61 -3.96 7.67 9.34
N PHE A 62 -2.72 7.88 8.92
CA PHE A 62 -2.40 8.69 7.74
C PHE A 62 -3.18 8.21 6.49
N ASP A 63 -3.14 6.92 6.21
CA ASP A 63 -3.81 6.38 5.01
C ASP A 63 -5.34 6.30 5.17
N VAL A 64 -5.87 6.40 6.38
CA VAL A 64 -7.32 6.55 6.61
C VAL A 64 -7.75 7.96 6.17
N ASP A 65 -7.02 8.99 6.61
CA ASP A 65 -7.32 10.38 6.23
C ASP A 65 -7.12 10.58 4.72
N MET A 66 -6.11 9.94 4.12
CA MET A 66 -5.89 9.96 2.67
C MET A 66 -7.00 9.22 1.91
N ALA A 67 -7.51 8.10 2.41
CA ALA A 67 -8.62 7.37 1.80
C ALA A 67 -9.92 8.20 1.81
N GLU A 68 -10.21 8.88 2.92
CA GLU A 68 -11.34 9.80 3.01
C GLU A 68 -11.20 10.98 2.03
N ALA A 69 -9.98 11.53 1.88
CA ALA A 69 -9.69 12.56 0.89
C ALA A 69 -9.88 12.08 -0.55
N LEU A 70 -9.46 10.83 -0.86
CA LEU A 70 -9.71 10.20 -2.17
C LEU A 70 -11.20 9.98 -2.43
N GLY A 71 -11.94 9.46 -1.44
CA GLY A 71 -13.40 9.29 -1.54
C GLY A 71 -14.11 10.61 -1.81
N LYS A 72 -13.70 11.68 -1.12
CA LYS A 72 -14.21 13.04 -1.36
C LYS A 72 -13.91 13.53 -2.79
N ALA A 73 -12.70 13.27 -3.30
CA ALA A 73 -12.32 13.65 -4.66
C ALA A 73 -13.13 12.89 -5.72
N LEU A 74 -13.49 11.62 -5.46
CA LEU A 74 -14.37 10.81 -6.30
C LEU A 74 -15.85 11.16 -6.13
N GLY A 75 -16.24 11.91 -5.09
CA GLY A 75 -17.63 12.19 -4.76
C GLY A 75 -18.39 10.98 -4.20
N VAL A 76 -17.69 10.04 -3.54
CA VAL A 76 -18.26 8.80 -3.02
C VAL A 76 -17.92 8.61 -1.53
N LYS A 77 -18.63 7.70 -0.86
CA LYS A 77 -18.30 7.26 0.50
C LYS A 77 -17.15 6.28 0.48
N VAL A 78 -16.36 6.25 1.55
CA VAL A 78 -15.33 5.22 1.78
C VAL A 78 -15.91 4.11 2.64
N GLU A 79 -15.69 2.88 2.23
CA GLU A 79 -15.95 1.66 2.99
C GLU A 79 -14.60 0.99 3.29
N PHE A 80 -14.23 0.93 4.57
CA PHE A 80 -13.01 0.27 4.99
C PHE A 80 -13.23 -1.22 5.15
N VAL A 81 -12.44 -2.01 4.41
CA VAL A 81 -12.46 -3.47 4.43
C VAL A 81 -11.24 -3.95 5.22
N GLN A 82 -11.49 -4.55 6.39
CA GLN A 82 -10.39 -5.06 7.20
C GLN A 82 -9.79 -6.32 6.57
N THR A 83 -8.47 -6.34 6.43
CA THR A 83 -7.67 -7.49 6.01
C THR A 83 -6.49 -7.71 6.95
N THR A 84 -5.58 -8.62 6.62
CA THR A 84 -4.32 -8.84 7.34
C THR A 84 -3.17 -8.94 6.35
N TRP A 85 -1.93 -8.74 6.79
CA TRP A 85 -0.77 -8.85 5.90
C TRP A 85 -0.69 -10.21 5.17
N PRO A 86 -0.96 -11.37 5.84
CA PRO A 86 -1.00 -12.66 5.16
C PRO A 86 -2.17 -12.82 4.17
N GLN A 87 -3.31 -12.17 4.42
CA GLN A 87 -4.53 -12.33 3.61
C GLN A 87 -4.68 -11.27 2.53
N MET A 88 -4.03 -10.13 2.62
CA MET A 88 -4.21 -8.98 1.73
C MET A 88 -4.16 -9.35 0.24
N MET A 89 -3.21 -10.20 -0.16
CA MET A 89 -3.09 -10.64 -1.55
C MET A 89 -4.33 -11.42 -2.01
N LYS A 90 -4.80 -12.35 -1.19
CA LYS A 90 -5.97 -13.18 -1.48
C LYS A 90 -7.25 -12.36 -1.53
N ASP A 91 -7.42 -11.44 -0.57
CA ASP A 91 -8.57 -10.56 -0.52
C ASP A 91 -8.61 -9.60 -1.71
N PHE A 92 -7.44 -9.12 -2.13
CA PHE A 92 -7.30 -8.30 -3.34
C PHE A 92 -7.68 -9.07 -4.61
N GLU A 93 -7.18 -10.29 -4.79
CA GLU A 93 -7.50 -11.16 -5.93
C GLU A 93 -8.97 -11.58 -5.95
N ALA A 94 -9.62 -11.66 -4.78
CA ALA A 94 -11.04 -11.92 -4.63
C ALA A 94 -11.94 -10.68 -4.87
N ASP A 95 -11.35 -9.53 -5.24
CA ASP A 95 -12.04 -8.26 -5.47
C ASP A 95 -12.82 -7.74 -4.24
N ASN A 96 -12.33 -8.00 -3.03
CA ASN A 96 -12.96 -7.54 -1.81
C ASN A 96 -12.86 -6.02 -1.65
N PHE A 97 -11.89 -5.37 -2.29
CA PHE A 97 -11.68 -3.91 -2.30
C PHE A 97 -11.03 -3.44 -3.61
N GLU A 98 -11.26 -2.18 -3.98
CA GLU A 98 -10.69 -1.55 -5.18
C GLU A 98 -9.25 -1.09 -4.99
N VAL A 99 -8.91 -0.68 -3.76
CA VAL A 99 -7.59 -0.16 -3.42
C VAL A 99 -7.15 -0.65 -2.05
N ALA A 100 -5.89 -1.09 -1.92
CA ALA A 100 -5.28 -1.32 -0.62
C ALA A 100 -4.45 -0.09 -0.23
N MET A 101 -4.75 0.47 0.94
CA MET A 101 -4.06 1.59 1.57
C MET A 101 -3.62 1.16 2.97
N GLY A 102 -2.60 1.80 3.53
CA GLY A 102 -2.09 1.45 4.86
C GLY A 102 -0.60 1.09 4.86
N GLY A 103 0.24 1.95 4.26
CA GLY A 103 1.68 1.74 4.21
C GLY A 103 2.09 0.56 3.33
N VAL A 104 1.34 0.31 2.25
CA VAL A 104 1.58 -0.82 1.35
C VAL A 104 2.86 -0.60 0.56
N SER A 105 3.85 -1.47 0.75
CA SER A 105 5.10 -1.41 -0.02
C SER A 105 4.89 -1.89 -1.46
N ILE A 106 5.49 -1.18 -2.42
CA ILE A 106 5.60 -1.63 -3.81
C ILE A 106 6.45 -2.89 -3.86
N THR A 107 5.91 -3.94 -4.47
CA THR A 107 6.66 -5.16 -4.79
C THR A 107 6.25 -5.68 -6.16
N LEU A 108 7.17 -6.35 -6.86
CA LEU A 108 6.86 -6.92 -8.18
C LEU A 108 5.78 -8.00 -8.11
N ASP A 109 5.68 -8.73 -6.99
CA ASP A 109 4.62 -9.75 -6.82
C ASP A 109 3.23 -9.11 -6.72
N ARG A 110 3.11 -8.01 -6.00
CA ARG A 110 1.87 -7.21 -5.96
C ARG A 110 1.59 -6.55 -7.31
N GLN A 111 2.64 -6.03 -7.99
CA GLN A 111 2.51 -5.41 -9.32
C GLN A 111 2.01 -6.40 -10.38
N LYS A 112 2.36 -7.69 -10.29
CA LYS A 112 1.82 -8.74 -11.17
C LYS A 112 0.32 -8.93 -11.01
N LYS A 113 -0.26 -8.54 -9.88
CA LYS A 113 -1.68 -8.75 -9.56
C LYS A 113 -2.53 -7.48 -9.72
N GLY A 114 -1.96 -6.31 -9.50
CA GLY A 114 -2.64 -5.02 -9.58
C GLY A 114 -1.76 -3.95 -10.22
N MET A 115 -2.09 -2.71 -9.95
CA MET A 115 -1.31 -1.53 -10.33
C MET A 115 -0.99 -0.71 -9.08
N PHE A 116 0.12 -0.01 -9.07
CA PHE A 116 0.42 0.95 -8.01
C PHE A 116 0.19 2.38 -8.50
N SER A 117 -0.26 3.24 -7.60
CA SER A 117 -0.21 4.68 -7.81
C SER A 117 1.24 5.16 -7.93
N THR A 118 1.44 6.43 -8.26
CA THR A 118 2.72 7.09 -7.97
C THR A 118 3.10 6.89 -6.51
N PRO A 119 4.40 6.68 -6.19
CA PRO A 119 4.84 6.53 -4.81
C PRO A 119 4.48 7.74 -3.95
N ILE A 120 4.00 7.48 -2.73
CA ILE A 120 3.67 8.51 -1.74
C ILE A 120 4.78 8.75 -0.73
N MET A 121 5.67 7.77 -0.56
CA MET A 121 6.75 7.85 0.44
C MET A 121 7.89 6.92 0.04
N ARG A 122 9.12 7.40 0.20
CA ARG A 122 10.32 6.57 0.11
C ARG A 122 10.68 6.06 1.49
N GLU A 123 10.95 4.77 1.59
CA GLU A 123 11.19 4.03 2.81
C GLU A 123 12.32 3.00 2.64
N GLY A 124 12.53 2.20 3.67
CA GLY A 124 13.42 1.05 3.69
C GLY A 124 13.45 0.42 5.07
N LYS A 125 13.99 -0.78 5.16
CA LYS A 125 14.05 -1.53 6.41
C LYS A 125 15.18 -1.03 7.31
N THR A 126 14.83 -0.81 8.57
CA THR A 126 15.74 -0.39 9.62
C THR A 126 15.33 -1.04 10.94
N PRO A 127 16.27 -1.27 11.89
CA PRO A 127 15.91 -1.84 13.18
C PRO A 127 15.31 -0.79 14.11
N ILE A 128 14.44 -1.24 15.00
CA ILE A 128 14.11 -0.55 16.26
C ILE A 128 14.43 -1.48 17.42
N ALA A 129 15.11 -0.97 18.43
CA ALA A 129 15.59 -1.72 19.58
C ALA A 129 15.45 -0.90 20.86
N ARG A 130 15.70 -1.50 22.03
CA ARG A 130 15.86 -0.71 23.25
C ARG A 130 16.96 0.34 23.07
N CYS A 131 16.76 1.54 23.58
CA CYS A 131 17.73 2.63 23.44
C CYS A 131 19.12 2.27 23.99
N ALA A 132 19.19 1.48 25.07
CA ALA A 132 20.44 0.98 25.64
C ALA A 132 21.21 0.01 24.72
N ASP A 133 20.52 -0.62 23.77
CA ASP A 133 21.09 -1.61 22.85
C ASP A 133 21.27 -1.09 21.42
N LYS A 134 20.84 0.16 21.14
CA LYS A 134 20.82 0.75 19.79
C LYS A 134 22.13 0.54 19.02
N GLY A 135 23.28 0.83 19.64
CA GLY A 135 24.60 0.69 19.00
C GLY A 135 25.07 -0.74 18.73
N LYS A 136 24.27 -1.75 19.06
CA LYS A 136 24.58 -3.17 18.80
C LYS A 136 24.00 -3.67 17.46
N PHE A 137 23.19 -2.86 16.76
CA PHE A 137 22.37 -3.29 15.64
C PHE A 137 22.46 -2.35 14.41
N GLU A 138 23.64 -1.74 14.22
CA GLU A 138 23.89 -0.79 13.13
C GLU A 138 24.05 -1.47 11.76
N THR A 139 24.39 -2.75 11.72
CA THR A 139 24.61 -3.53 10.50
C THR A 139 23.90 -4.89 10.55
N ILE A 140 23.59 -5.46 9.38
CA ILE A 140 23.05 -6.83 9.30
C ILE A 140 23.98 -7.84 9.99
N ALA A 141 25.29 -7.70 9.84
CA ALA A 141 26.28 -8.58 10.46
C ALA A 141 26.28 -8.50 12.00
N GLU A 142 25.96 -7.35 12.57
CA GLU A 142 25.80 -7.18 14.02
C GLU A 142 24.49 -7.75 14.52
N ILE A 143 23.42 -7.67 13.72
CA ILE A 143 22.12 -8.25 14.01
C ILE A 143 22.16 -9.78 13.88
N ASP A 144 22.76 -10.30 12.82
CA ASP A 144 22.75 -11.74 12.48
C ASP A 144 23.76 -12.55 13.30
N LYS A 145 23.70 -12.43 14.62
CA LYS A 145 24.53 -13.18 15.56
C LYS A 145 23.68 -14.18 16.33
N ALA A 146 24.27 -15.34 16.62
CA ALA A 146 23.66 -16.32 17.51
C ALA A 146 23.30 -15.68 18.87
N GLY A 147 22.07 -15.90 19.32
CA GLY A 147 21.53 -15.32 20.55
C GLY A 147 20.80 -13.97 20.36
N THR A 148 20.90 -13.31 19.20
CA THR A 148 20.05 -12.17 18.88
C THR A 148 18.63 -12.66 18.52
N ARG A 149 17.60 -12.00 19.05
CA ARG A 149 16.19 -12.31 18.85
C ARG A 149 15.53 -11.21 18.05
N VAL A 150 15.36 -11.46 16.74
CA VAL A 150 14.69 -10.56 15.80
C VAL A 150 13.19 -10.88 15.79
N ILE A 151 12.33 -9.92 16.10
CA ILE A 151 10.88 -10.13 16.08
C ILE A 151 10.28 -9.48 14.83
N VAL A 152 9.30 -10.14 14.19
CA VAL A 152 8.61 -9.66 12.99
C VAL A 152 7.14 -10.06 13.02
N ASN A 153 6.28 -9.26 12.36
CA ASN A 153 4.91 -9.64 12.07
C ASN A 153 4.86 -10.54 10.81
N PRO A 154 3.93 -11.51 10.73
CA PRO A 154 3.86 -12.46 9.63
C PRO A 154 3.31 -11.84 8.34
N GLY A 155 3.68 -12.40 7.19
CA GLY A 155 3.05 -12.21 5.88
C GLY A 155 3.44 -10.96 5.13
N GLY A 156 4.15 -10.02 5.77
CA GLY A 156 4.54 -8.74 5.18
C GLY A 156 5.96 -8.70 4.59
N THR A 157 6.40 -7.49 4.22
CA THR A 157 7.76 -7.24 3.75
C THR A 157 8.79 -7.33 4.87
N ASN A 158 8.39 -7.09 6.13
CA ASN A 158 9.27 -7.19 7.30
C ASN A 158 9.77 -8.63 7.49
N GLU A 159 8.85 -9.59 7.50
CA GLU A 159 9.19 -11.01 7.60
C GLU A 159 10.05 -11.47 6.43
N ARG A 160 9.70 -11.07 5.20
CA ARG A 160 10.49 -11.44 4.01
C ARG A 160 11.90 -10.88 4.06
N PHE A 161 12.06 -9.62 4.47
CA PHE A 161 13.38 -9.02 4.63
C PHE A 161 14.20 -9.73 5.69
N ALA A 162 13.64 -9.99 6.87
CA ALA A 162 14.33 -10.71 7.94
C ALA A 162 14.79 -12.10 7.48
N LYS A 163 13.89 -12.91 6.90
CA LYS A 163 14.22 -14.26 6.40
C LYS A 163 15.27 -14.26 5.27
N ALA A 164 15.31 -13.21 4.45
CA ALA A 164 16.30 -13.08 3.38
C ALA A 164 17.70 -12.76 3.92
N ASN A 165 17.80 -11.94 4.96
CA ASN A 165 19.07 -11.36 5.42
C ASN A 165 19.60 -11.94 6.73
N ILE A 166 18.74 -12.57 7.55
CA ILE A 166 19.11 -13.13 8.86
C ILE A 166 19.18 -14.65 8.75
N LYS A 167 20.31 -15.25 9.16
CA LYS A 167 20.58 -16.70 9.04
C LYS A 167 20.99 -17.35 10.36
N ASN A 168 21.63 -16.59 11.25
CA ASN A 168 22.20 -17.07 12.51
C ASN A 168 21.40 -16.60 13.73
N ALA A 169 20.81 -15.41 13.66
CA ALA A 169 19.93 -14.89 14.70
C ALA A 169 18.56 -15.61 14.67
N GLU A 170 17.90 -15.66 15.82
CA GLU A 170 16.54 -16.19 15.93
C GLU A 170 15.53 -15.19 15.32
N ILE A 171 14.68 -15.66 14.39
CA ILE A 171 13.54 -14.88 13.90
C ILE A 171 12.28 -15.37 14.60
N LYS A 172 11.74 -14.54 15.49
CA LYS A 172 10.49 -14.79 16.20
C LYS A 172 9.32 -14.11 15.48
N THR A 173 8.29 -14.86 15.14
CA THR A 173 7.05 -14.30 14.59
C THR A 173 6.09 -13.91 15.70
N TRP A 174 5.53 -12.70 15.61
CA TRP A 174 4.53 -12.18 16.54
C TRP A 174 3.30 -11.70 15.75
N ASN A 175 2.12 -12.26 16.06
CA ASN A 175 0.92 -12.06 15.23
C ASN A 175 0.28 -10.68 15.38
N ASP A 176 0.49 -10.00 16.51
CA ASP A 176 -0.07 -8.69 16.78
C ASP A 176 0.99 -7.60 16.58
N ASN A 177 0.95 -6.96 15.41
CA ASN A 177 1.91 -5.91 15.07
C ASN A 177 1.77 -4.65 15.95
N VAL A 178 0.66 -4.48 16.66
CA VAL A 178 0.47 -3.34 17.58
C VAL A 178 1.27 -3.55 18.87
N THR A 179 1.25 -4.76 19.42
CA THR A 179 1.91 -5.09 20.70
C THR A 179 3.34 -5.60 20.53
N ILE A 180 3.84 -5.75 19.31
CA ILE A 180 5.19 -6.27 19.02
C ILE A 180 6.29 -5.42 19.68
N PHE A 181 6.10 -4.12 19.78
CA PHE A 181 7.05 -3.17 20.37
C PHE A 181 7.16 -3.33 21.90
N ASP A 182 6.07 -3.71 22.55
CA ASP A 182 6.07 -4.05 23.97
C ASP A 182 6.96 -5.25 24.28
N GLU A 183 7.03 -6.23 23.37
CA GLU A 183 7.90 -7.41 23.52
C GLU A 183 9.39 -7.01 23.51
N ILE A 184 9.76 -6.03 22.70
CA ILE A 184 11.12 -5.47 22.69
C ILE A 184 11.39 -4.70 23.99
N ALA A 185 10.45 -3.85 24.40
CA ALA A 185 10.56 -3.06 25.63
C ALA A 185 10.71 -3.95 26.88
N LYS A 186 9.96 -5.06 26.95
CA LYS A 186 10.03 -6.07 28.03
C LYS A 186 11.28 -6.95 27.97
N GLY A 187 12.08 -6.91 26.90
CA GLY A 187 13.25 -7.77 26.71
C GLY A 187 12.94 -9.18 26.22
N ASN A 188 11.73 -9.46 25.75
CA ASN A 188 11.33 -10.74 25.15
C ASN A 188 11.85 -10.90 23.71
N ALA A 189 12.23 -9.80 23.07
CA ALA A 189 12.97 -9.72 21.81
C ALA A 189 14.02 -8.60 21.91
N ASP A 190 14.98 -8.57 20.98
CA ASP A 190 16.06 -7.59 21.02
C ASP A 190 15.79 -6.42 20.07
N LEU A 191 15.21 -6.71 18.91
CA LEU A 191 14.86 -5.70 17.90
C LEU A 191 13.72 -6.20 17.00
N MET A 192 13.04 -5.26 16.37
CA MET A 192 12.19 -5.52 15.21
C MET A 192 12.83 -4.92 13.96
N MET A 193 12.75 -5.65 12.85
CA MET A 193 13.11 -5.15 11.53
C MET A 193 11.83 -4.65 10.85
N THR A 194 11.72 -3.32 10.66
CA THR A 194 10.55 -2.70 10.03
C THR A 194 10.92 -1.46 9.22
N ASP A 195 9.94 -0.73 8.68
CA ASP A 195 10.17 0.47 7.86
C ASP A 195 10.55 1.69 8.72
N ALA A 196 11.35 2.58 8.16
CA ALA A 196 11.89 3.74 8.85
C ALA A 196 10.81 4.66 9.46
N ALA A 197 9.68 4.86 8.78
CA ALA A 197 8.57 5.65 9.30
C ALA A 197 7.96 5.04 10.57
N GLU A 198 7.77 3.71 10.59
CA GLU A 198 7.28 3.03 11.79
C GLU A 198 8.26 3.12 12.94
N THR A 199 9.57 2.94 12.68
CA THR A 199 10.58 3.06 13.76
C THR A 199 10.61 4.45 14.37
N ARG A 200 10.48 5.52 13.57
CA ARG A 200 10.38 6.91 14.08
C ARG A 200 9.11 7.12 14.91
N TYR A 201 7.98 6.63 14.42
CA TYR A 201 6.72 6.72 15.14
C TYR A 201 6.80 5.99 16.48
N GLN A 202 7.26 4.75 16.49
CA GLN A 202 7.35 3.93 17.69
C GLN A 202 8.39 4.46 18.70
N GLN A 203 9.46 5.07 18.24
CA GLN A 203 10.40 5.78 19.11
C GLN A 203 9.71 6.94 19.84
N LYS A 204 8.80 7.69 19.20
CA LYS A 204 8.00 8.74 19.84
C LYS A 204 7.02 8.17 20.88
N GLN A 205 6.35 7.05 20.55
CA GLN A 205 5.40 6.40 21.45
C GLN A 205 6.06 5.75 22.67
N HIS A 206 7.31 5.28 22.53
CA HIS A 206 8.09 4.63 23.57
C HIS A 206 9.33 5.47 23.94
N ALA A 207 9.13 6.78 24.13
CA ALA A 207 10.22 7.73 24.37
C ALA A 207 11.15 7.29 25.51
N GLY A 208 12.46 7.25 25.23
CA GLY A 208 13.49 6.83 26.19
C GLY A 208 13.61 5.31 26.38
N VAL A 209 12.68 4.51 25.84
CA VAL A 209 12.68 3.04 25.93
C VAL A 209 13.11 2.41 24.62
N LEU A 210 12.46 2.76 23.50
CA LEU A 210 12.77 2.27 22.16
C LEU A 210 13.38 3.36 21.30
N CYS A 211 14.42 2.99 20.54
CA CYS A 211 15.13 3.88 19.64
C CYS A 211 15.19 3.27 18.23
N ALA A 212 14.83 4.05 17.23
CA ALA A 212 15.15 3.78 15.83
C ALA A 212 16.67 3.78 15.65
N VAL A 213 17.23 2.78 14.98
CA VAL A 213 18.69 2.62 14.92
C VAL A 213 19.31 3.57 13.89
N HIS A 214 18.91 3.50 12.62
CA HIS A 214 19.41 4.40 11.57
C HIS A 214 18.32 4.69 10.52
N PRO A 215 17.20 5.31 10.91
CA PRO A 215 16.04 5.49 10.04
C PRO A 215 16.30 6.39 8.82
N GLU A 216 17.38 7.19 8.84
CA GLU A 216 17.80 8.03 7.71
C GLU A 216 18.64 7.26 6.68
N LYS A 217 19.12 6.05 7.04
CA LYS A 217 19.94 5.21 6.19
C LYS A 217 19.50 3.75 6.28
N PRO A 218 18.32 3.42 5.75
CA PRO A 218 17.80 2.05 5.77
C PRO A 218 18.71 1.05 5.06
N PHE A 219 18.56 -0.24 5.39
CA PHE A 219 19.33 -1.33 4.76
C PHE A 219 18.97 -1.60 3.31
N ASP A 220 17.75 -1.27 2.92
CA ASP A 220 17.26 -1.45 1.55
C ASP A 220 16.49 -0.21 1.07
N PHE A 221 16.06 -0.29 -0.18
CA PHE A 221 15.15 0.67 -0.79
C PHE A 221 13.75 0.08 -0.83
N ALA A 222 12.75 0.85 -0.39
CA ALA A 222 11.35 0.58 -0.56
C ALA A 222 10.56 1.87 -0.85
N GLU A 223 9.41 1.73 -1.47
CA GLU A 223 8.45 2.82 -1.63
C GLU A 223 7.07 2.37 -1.18
N LYS A 224 6.29 3.29 -0.62
CA LYS A 224 4.88 3.10 -0.31
C LYS A 224 4.04 3.72 -1.42
N ALA A 225 2.97 3.01 -1.79
CA ALA A 225 1.99 3.48 -2.76
C ALA A 225 0.64 2.80 -2.52
N TYR A 226 -0.40 3.30 -3.15
CA TYR A 226 -1.72 2.67 -3.13
C TYR A 226 -1.78 1.55 -4.17
N TRP A 227 -2.20 0.37 -3.73
CA TRP A 227 -2.27 -0.80 -4.58
C TRP A 227 -3.69 -1.00 -5.10
N LEU A 228 -3.87 -0.76 -6.41
CA LEU A 228 -5.14 -0.64 -7.11
C LEU A 228 -5.45 -1.90 -7.90
N GLN A 229 -6.72 -2.28 -7.97
CA GLN A 229 -7.19 -3.25 -8.97
C GLN A 229 -6.78 -2.79 -10.37
N ARG A 230 -6.57 -3.75 -11.29
CA ARG A 230 -6.12 -3.44 -12.67
C ARG A 230 -7.16 -2.65 -13.44
N ASP A 231 -7.05 -1.34 -13.39
CA ASP A 231 -7.85 -0.39 -14.15
C ASP A 231 -7.02 0.86 -14.41
N VAL A 232 -6.76 1.15 -15.67
CA VAL A 232 -5.90 2.27 -16.08
C VAL A 232 -6.57 3.61 -15.75
N ALA A 233 -7.90 3.70 -15.89
CA ALA A 233 -8.62 4.92 -15.61
C ALA A 233 -8.63 5.24 -14.11
N LEU A 234 -8.87 4.24 -13.25
CA LEU A 234 -8.78 4.39 -11.80
C LEU A 234 -7.37 4.82 -11.38
N LYS A 235 -6.32 4.14 -11.92
CA LYS A 235 -4.93 4.52 -11.64
C LYS A 235 -4.64 5.95 -12.06
N ALA A 236 -5.01 6.34 -13.27
CA ALA A 236 -4.77 7.69 -13.78
C ALA A 236 -5.47 8.75 -12.92
N PHE A 237 -6.69 8.47 -12.44
CA PHE A 237 -7.39 9.35 -11.51
C PHE A 237 -6.65 9.47 -10.18
N VAL A 238 -6.25 8.35 -9.58
CA VAL A 238 -5.53 8.36 -8.29
C VAL A 238 -4.19 9.08 -8.40
N ASP A 239 -3.44 8.86 -9.47
CA ASP A 239 -2.17 9.56 -9.71
C ASP A 239 -2.37 11.07 -9.86
N GLN A 240 -3.39 11.50 -10.63
CA GLN A 240 -3.69 12.91 -10.79
C GLN A 240 -4.19 13.55 -9.50
N TRP A 241 -5.01 12.84 -8.73
CA TRP A 241 -5.44 13.31 -7.41
C TRP A 241 -4.25 13.47 -6.45
N LEU A 242 -3.32 12.49 -6.39
CA LEU A 242 -2.11 12.59 -5.57
C LEU A 242 -1.23 13.78 -5.99
N HIS A 243 -1.10 14.00 -7.31
CA HIS A 243 -0.36 15.15 -7.81
C HIS A 243 -0.99 16.47 -7.32
N ILE A 244 -2.30 16.64 -7.47
CA ILE A 244 -3.03 17.83 -7.00
C ILE A 244 -2.89 17.98 -5.48
N ALA A 245 -3.08 16.92 -4.71
CA ALA A 245 -2.98 16.94 -3.26
C ALA A 245 -1.57 17.31 -2.77
N THR A 246 -0.54 16.96 -3.54
CA THR A 246 0.85 17.34 -3.27
C THR A 246 1.07 18.83 -3.53
N GLU A 247 0.60 19.33 -4.67
CA GLU A 247 0.80 20.72 -5.11
C GLU A 247 -0.05 21.72 -4.31
N ASP A 248 -1.27 21.36 -3.91
CA ASP A 248 -2.15 22.23 -3.10
C ASP A 248 -1.84 22.16 -1.59
N GLY A 249 -0.91 21.29 -1.17
CA GLY A 249 -0.47 21.13 0.21
C GLY A 249 -1.39 20.30 1.09
N SER A 250 -2.50 19.75 0.59
CA SER A 250 -3.43 18.92 1.37
C SER A 250 -2.77 17.59 1.80
N TYR A 251 -1.96 16.98 0.93
CA TYR A 251 -1.12 15.84 1.30
C TYR A 251 -0.18 16.19 2.47
N ARG A 252 0.55 17.30 2.38
CA ARG A 252 1.50 17.73 3.42
C ARG A 252 0.81 18.00 4.75
N LYS A 253 -0.40 18.57 4.72
CA LYS A 253 -1.21 18.80 5.93
C LYS A 253 -1.57 17.47 6.63
N ILE A 254 -2.02 16.48 5.88
CA ILE A 254 -2.35 15.15 6.42
C ILE A 254 -1.07 14.47 6.91
N TYR A 255 0.02 14.53 6.12
CA TYR A 255 1.31 13.98 6.51
C TYR A 255 1.81 14.52 7.84
N ALA A 256 1.78 15.85 8.01
CA ALA A 256 2.26 16.50 9.23
C ALA A 256 1.50 16.08 10.49
N ALA A 257 0.21 15.79 10.36
CA ALA A 257 -0.61 15.33 11.49
C ALA A 257 -0.17 13.95 12.05
N TRP A 258 0.52 13.14 11.25
CA TRP A 258 0.87 11.77 11.62
C TRP A 258 2.38 11.53 11.77
N PHE A 259 3.22 12.26 11.03
CA PHE A 259 4.66 12.01 10.97
C PHE A 259 5.51 13.09 11.64
N ASP A 260 5.03 14.34 11.79
CA ASP A 260 5.73 15.43 12.49
C ASP A 260 5.36 15.43 13.98
#